data_c95a3c0d73b8abce0af9b04346d20434
#
_entry.id   c95a3c0d73b8abce0af9b04346d20434
#
_cell.length_a   1.000
_cell.length_b   1.000
_cell.length_c   1.000
_cell.angle_alpha   90.00
_cell.angle_beta   90.00
_cell.angle_gamma   90.00
#
_symmetry.space_group_name_H-M   'P 1'
#
loop_
_entity.id
_entity.type
_entity.pdbx_description
1 polymer ?
#
loop_
_entity_poly.entity_id
_entity_poly.type
_entity_poly.pdbx_seq_one_letter_code
_entity_poly.pdbx_strand_id
1 'polypeptide(L)'
;MKSPLKANIQYKSLGELKKLIPPKSTVSSFFLYSGNIELALAAGNRTIVAHTNKYPVYEFWASLIENPASIYIASKELFPKLLMPELHLLQEHWTNQENRAIRSAFFFILNRCSDNGLASCGNLDKTKFNPMALSHLKNFKTNNFYPFLDRDSDPIDALVTAKSTDYIL
;
A
#
# COMPACT_ATOMS: atom_id res chain seq x y z
N MET A 1 -2.57 12.81 4.92
CA MET A 1 -1.61 11.71 5.22
C MET A 1 -0.94 11.29 3.93
N LYS A 2 0.36 10.95 3.96
CA LYS A 2 1.10 10.47 2.77
C LYS A 2 1.29 8.97 2.86
N SER A 3 1.16 8.27 1.73
CA SER A 3 1.48 6.85 1.66
C SER A 3 2.97 6.60 1.89
N PRO A 4 3.35 5.54 2.62
CA PRO A 4 4.75 5.11 2.70
C PRO A 4 5.23 4.48 1.38
N LEU A 5 4.33 3.97 0.55
CA LEU A 5 4.66 3.37 -0.74
C LEU A 5 4.90 4.42 -1.82
N LYS A 6 5.79 4.07 -2.75
CA LYS A 6 6.03 4.85 -3.95
C LYS A 6 4.91 4.59 -4.96
N ALA A 7 4.46 5.65 -5.63
CA ALA A 7 3.58 5.57 -6.79
C ALA A 7 4.18 6.33 -7.96
N ASN A 8 4.04 5.77 -9.15
CA ASN A 8 4.47 6.43 -10.39
C ASN A 8 3.43 7.40 -10.97
N ILE A 9 2.25 7.48 -10.35
CA ILE A 9 1.13 8.24 -10.90
C ILE A 9 1.00 9.55 -10.12
N GLN A 10 1.06 10.67 -10.84
CA GLN A 10 0.65 11.96 -10.33
C GLN A 10 -0.87 12.09 -10.50
N TYR A 11 -1.59 12.07 -9.39
CA TYR A 11 -3.06 12.20 -9.41
C TYR A 11 -3.47 13.67 -9.55
N LYS A 12 -3.43 14.19 -10.79
CA LYS A 12 -3.87 15.56 -11.09
C LYS A 12 -5.34 15.79 -10.72
N SER A 13 -6.16 14.75 -10.80
CA SER A 13 -7.61 14.80 -10.51
C SER A 13 -7.99 14.63 -9.04
N LEU A 14 -7.04 14.44 -8.12
CA LEU A 14 -7.38 14.24 -6.70
C LEU A 14 -8.17 15.40 -6.09
N GLY A 15 -7.89 16.63 -6.53
CA GLY A 15 -8.64 17.82 -6.11
C GLY A 15 -10.10 17.79 -6.56
N GLU A 16 -10.35 17.28 -7.76
CA GLU A 16 -11.69 17.12 -8.34
C GLU A 16 -12.44 15.97 -7.65
N LEU A 17 -11.79 14.83 -7.44
CA LEU A 17 -12.38 13.72 -6.66
C LEU A 17 -12.84 14.16 -5.27
N LYS A 18 -12.04 14.98 -4.59
CA LYS A 18 -12.40 15.53 -3.28
C LYS A 18 -13.63 16.46 -3.33
N LYS A 19 -13.88 17.14 -4.45
CA LYS A 19 -15.07 17.97 -4.64
C LYS A 19 -16.31 17.12 -4.96
N LEU A 20 -16.14 16.07 -5.75
CA LEU A 20 -17.22 15.17 -6.18
C LEU A 20 -17.70 14.26 -5.06
N ILE A 21 -16.79 13.81 -4.19
CA ILE A 21 -17.12 12.90 -3.08
C ILE A 21 -17.18 13.71 -1.79
N PRO A 22 -18.36 13.90 -1.19
CA PRO A 22 -18.50 14.67 0.05
C PRO A 22 -17.79 14.01 1.24
N PRO A 23 -17.42 14.79 2.29
CA PRO A 23 -17.01 14.21 3.57
C PRO A 23 -18.11 13.32 4.18
N LYS A 24 -17.72 12.32 4.96
CA LYS A 24 -18.58 11.31 5.60
C LYS A 24 -19.19 10.27 4.65
N SER A 25 -18.88 10.33 3.34
CA SER A 25 -19.24 9.27 2.40
C SER A 25 -18.41 8.01 2.60
N THR A 26 -18.99 6.88 2.24
CA THR A 26 -18.30 5.59 2.11
C THR A 26 -17.96 5.33 0.65
N VAL A 27 -16.71 4.95 0.38
CA VAL A 27 -16.18 4.78 -0.97
C VAL A 27 -15.51 3.41 -1.10
N SER A 28 -15.91 2.63 -2.11
CA SER A 28 -15.18 1.45 -2.55
C SER A 28 -14.17 1.86 -3.63
N SER A 29 -12.87 1.60 -3.40
CA SER A 29 -11.81 1.81 -4.38
C SER A 29 -11.23 0.48 -4.81
N PHE A 30 -11.24 0.18 -6.12
CA PHE A 30 -10.72 -1.06 -6.71
C PHE A 30 -9.28 -0.94 -7.22
N PHE A 31 -8.59 0.13 -6.86
CA PHE A 31 -7.23 0.42 -7.34
C PHE A 31 -6.17 0.39 -6.24
N LEU A 32 -6.43 -0.29 -5.12
CA LEU A 32 -5.48 -0.33 -4.02
C LEU A 32 -4.17 -0.97 -4.44
N TYR A 33 -3.14 -0.13 -4.50
CA TYR A 33 -1.73 -0.53 -4.55
C TYR A 33 -0.91 0.39 -3.64
N SER A 34 -0.61 1.60 -4.10
CA SER A 34 0.16 2.59 -3.32
C SER A 34 -0.65 3.32 -2.25
N GLY A 35 -1.99 3.25 -2.30
CA GLY A 35 -2.90 3.85 -1.33
C GLY A 35 -2.93 5.38 -1.33
N ASN A 36 -2.36 6.06 -2.31
CA ASN A 36 -2.26 7.53 -2.30
C ASN A 36 -3.61 8.24 -2.42
N ILE A 37 -4.49 7.75 -3.31
CA ILE A 37 -5.85 8.31 -3.49
C ILE A 37 -6.67 7.99 -2.23
N GLU A 38 -6.68 6.74 -1.84
CA GLU A 38 -7.44 6.20 -0.74
C GLU A 38 -7.13 6.94 0.56
N LEU A 39 -5.83 7.07 0.90
CA LEU A 39 -5.40 7.79 2.10
C LEU A 39 -5.70 9.29 2.04
N ALA A 40 -5.62 9.90 0.85
CA ALA A 40 -5.93 11.31 0.69
C ALA A 40 -7.45 11.59 0.81
N LEU A 41 -8.30 10.63 0.44
CA LEU A 41 -9.75 10.69 0.65
C LEU A 41 -10.09 10.39 2.12
N ALA A 42 -9.47 9.37 2.73
CA ALA A 42 -9.67 9.03 4.14
C ALA A 42 -9.29 10.18 5.07
N ALA A 43 -8.17 10.89 4.78
CA ALA A 43 -7.77 12.10 5.51
C ALA A 43 -8.78 13.25 5.40
N GLY A 44 -9.67 13.22 4.42
CA GLY A 44 -10.77 14.16 4.23
C GLY A 44 -12.08 13.68 4.85
N ASN A 45 -12.03 12.84 5.88
CA ASN A 45 -13.18 12.32 6.61
C ASN A 45 -14.16 11.50 5.75
N ARG A 46 -13.62 10.64 4.87
CA ARG A 46 -14.36 9.65 4.10
C ARG A 46 -13.97 8.26 4.55
N THR A 47 -14.90 7.33 4.58
CA THR A 47 -14.62 5.92 4.87
C THR A 47 -14.26 5.21 3.57
N ILE A 48 -13.08 4.61 3.52
CA ILE A 48 -12.57 3.97 2.31
C ILE A 48 -12.46 2.46 2.51
N VAL A 49 -13.18 1.71 1.70
CA VAL A 49 -13.01 0.27 1.52
C VAL A 49 -12.11 0.10 0.29
N ALA A 50 -10.87 -0.30 0.53
CA ALA A 50 -9.83 -0.32 -0.51
C ALA A 50 -9.57 -1.75 -0.95
N HIS A 51 -10.08 -2.09 -2.13
CA HIS A 51 -10.06 -3.43 -2.71
C HIS A 51 -8.77 -3.71 -3.46
N THR A 52 -8.28 -4.95 -3.35
CA THR A 52 -7.19 -5.49 -4.15
C THR A 52 -7.32 -7.01 -4.28
N ASN A 53 -7.00 -7.55 -5.45
CA ASN A 53 -6.85 -8.99 -5.66
C ASN A 53 -5.39 -9.48 -5.43
N LYS A 54 -4.50 -8.60 -5.00
CA LYS A 54 -3.09 -8.90 -4.75
C LYS A 54 -2.88 -9.13 -3.25
N TYR A 55 -2.81 -10.41 -2.83
CA TYR A 55 -2.58 -10.76 -1.43
C TYR A 55 -1.41 -9.99 -0.78
N PRO A 56 -0.23 -9.83 -1.42
CA PRO A 56 0.86 -9.09 -0.81
C PRO A 56 0.58 -7.60 -0.56
N VAL A 57 -0.23 -6.97 -1.42
CA VAL A 57 -0.67 -5.58 -1.23
C VAL A 57 -1.62 -5.49 -0.03
N TYR A 58 -2.62 -6.38 0.01
CA TYR A 58 -3.53 -6.47 1.14
C TYR A 58 -2.77 -6.70 2.46
N GLU A 59 -1.88 -7.70 2.47
CA GLU A 59 -1.12 -8.06 3.67
C GLU A 59 -0.26 -6.90 4.19
N PHE A 60 0.41 -6.17 3.28
CA PHE A 60 1.18 -4.98 3.65
C PHE A 60 0.29 -3.93 4.34
N TRP A 61 -0.84 -3.57 3.74
CA TRP A 61 -1.73 -2.56 4.28
C TRP A 61 -2.39 -3.00 5.58
N ALA A 62 -2.85 -4.24 5.67
CA ALA A 62 -3.41 -4.80 6.89
C ALA A 62 -2.37 -4.81 8.03
N SER A 63 -1.13 -5.25 7.74
CA SER A 63 -0.03 -5.23 8.72
C SER A 63 0.35 -3.83 9.15
N LEU A 64 0.34 -2.87 8.22
CA LEU A 64 0.66 -1.47 8.51
C LEU A 64 -0.38 -0.80 9.41
N ILE A 65 -1.65 -1.14 9.25
CA ILE A 65 -2.73 -0.64 10.11
C ILE A 65 -2.64 -1.27 11.50
N GLU A 66 -2.41 -2.57 11.56
CA GLU A 66 -2.34 -3.34 12.79
C GLU A 66 -1.12 -2.98 13.65
N ASN A 67 0.06 -2.96 13.05
CA ASN A 67 1.31 -2.70 13.76
C ASN A 67 2.38 -2.04 12.86
N PRO A 68 2.31 -0.73 12.63
CA PRO A 68 3.28 -0.02 11.80
C PRO A 68 4.72 -0.10 12.34
N ALA A 69 4.88 -0.24 13.68
CA ALA A 69 6.19 -0.33 14.31
C ALA A 69 6.95 -1.59 13.89
N SER A 70 6.27 -2.73 13.72
CA SER A 70 6.90 -3.97 13.32
C SER A 70 7.53 -3.88 11.92
N ILE A 71 6.81 -3.30 10.96
CA ILE A 71 7.32 -3.10 9.59
C ILE A 71 8.46 -2.07 9.58
N TYR A 72 8.32 -1.00 10.36
CA TYR A 72 9.36 0.02 10.49
C TYR A 72 10.67 -0.56 11.02
N ILE A 73 10.61 -1.32 12.14
CA ILE A 73 11.79 -1.95 12.76
C ILE A 73 12.44 -2.91 11.77
N ALA A 74 11.66 -3.84 11.20
CA ALA A 74 12.17 -4.80 10.24
C ALA A 74 12.81 -4.11 9.02
N SER A 75 12.17 -3.09 8.45
CA SER A 75 12.72 -2.35 7.29
C SER A 75 14.01 -1.60 7.65
N LYS A 76 14.08 -0.99 8.83
CA LYS A 76 15.25 -0.26 9.30
C LYS A 76 16.46 -1.19 9.53
N GLU A 77 16.22 -2.40 10.02
CA GLU A 77 17.28 -3.38 10.30
C GLU A 77 17.75 -4.12 9.05
N LEU A 78 16.83 -4.43 8.15
CA LEU A 78 17.13 -5.23 6.96
C LEU A 78 17.74 -4.39 5.83
N PHE A 79 17.19 -3.22 5.54
CA PHE A 79 17.60 -2.43 4.37
C PHE A 79 19.11 -2.13 4.31
N PRO A 80 19.83 -1.73 5.39
CA PRO A 80 21.27 -1.47 5.32
C PRO A 80 22.10 -2.70 4.95
N LYS A 81 21.64 -3.90 5.30
CA LYS A 81 22.33 -5.18 5.10
C LYS A 81 22.16 -5.73 3.68
N LEU A 82 21.15 -5.27 2.94
CA LEU A 82 20.87 -5.73 1.59
C LEU A 82 21.78 -5.01 0.60
N LEU A 83 22.63 -5.75 -0.11
CA LEU A 83 23.35 -5.27 -1.28
C LEU A 83 22.51 -5.44 -2.55
N MET A 84 22.99 -4.98 -3.71
CA MET A 84 22.21 -5.09 -4.96
C MET A 84 21.93 -6.54 -5.37
N PRO A 85 22.88 -7.49 -5.27
CA PRO A 85 22.59 -8.90 -5.58
C PRO A 85 21.50 -9.49 -4.69
N GLU A 86 21.52 -9.19 -3.37
CA GLU A 86 20.51 -9.66 -2.43
C GLU A 86 19.14 -9.02 -2.71
N LEU A 87 19.09 -7.77 -3.17
CA LEU A 87 17.85 -7.13 -3.57
C LEU A 87 17.21 -7.81 -4.79
N HIS A 88 18.01 -8.26 -5.76
CA HIS A 88 17.51 -9.01 -6.91
C HIS A 88 16.97 -10.39 -6.50
N LEU A 89 17.72 -11.13 -5.68
CA LEU A 89 17.26 -12.41 -5.12
C LEU A 89 15.99 -12.22 -4.28
N LEU A 90 15.94 -11.13 -3.51
CA LEU A 90 14.77 -10.78 -2.72
C LEU A 90 13.57 -10.52 -3.61
N GLN A 91 13.73 -9.81 -4.74
CA GLN A 91 12.63 -9.52 -5.67
C GLN A 91 11.99 -10.79 -6.22
N GLU A 92 12.75 -11.87 -6.38
CA GLU A 92 12.26 -13.15 -6.88
C GLU A 92 11.56 -13.99 -5.78
N HIS A 93 12.04 -13.88 -4.52
CA HIS A 93 11.69 -14.87 -3.48
C HIS A 93 11.04 -14.28 -2.22
N TRP A 94 10.83 -12.97 -2.13
CA TRP A 94 10.35 -12.31 -0.90
C TRP A 94 8.99 -12.83 -0.40
N THR A 95 8.14 -13.33 -1.28
CA THR A 95 6.84 -13.90 -0.93
C THR A 95 6.94 -15.21 -0.17
N ASN A 96 8.09 -15.90 -0.25
CA ASN A 96 8.35 -17.16 0.47
C ASN A 96 8.67 -16.94 1.95
N GLN A 97 8.83 -15.69 2.39
CA GLN A 97 9.09 -15.37 3.80
C GLN A 97 7.84 -15.66 4.64
N GLU A 98 7.98 -16.51 5.66
CA GLU A 98 6.86 -16.90 6.53
C GLU A 98 6.44 -15.79 7.50
N ASN A 99 7.41 -15.03 8.03
CA ASN A 99 7.11 -13.95 8.96
C ASN A 99 6.46 -12.76 8.23
N ARG A 100 5.21 -12.48 8.59
CA ARG A 100 4.37 -11.44 7.99
C ARG A 100 5.00 -10.04 8.05
N ALA A 101 5.62 -9.68 9.20
CA ALA A 101 6.24 -8.36 9.35
C ALA A 101 7.49 -8.20 8.47
N ILE A 102 8.31 -9.26 8.38
CA ILE A 102 9.49 -9.29 7.51
C ILE A 102 9.06 -9.28 6.04
N ARG A 103 8.05 -10.05 5.66
CA ARG A 103 7.51 -10.07 4.29
C ARG A 103 6.96 -8.68 3.90
N SER A 104 6.22 -8.03 4.79
CA SER A 104 5.75 -6.65 4.57
C SER A 104 6.90 -5.63 4.49
N ALA A 105 7.97 -5.82 5.26
CA ALA A 105 9.17 -4.99 5.16
C ALA A 105 9.89 -5.19 3.82
N PHE A 106 10.00 -6.42 3.32
CA PHE A 106 10.54 -6.71 2.00
C PHE A 106 9.71 -6.07 0.89
N PHE A 107 8.39 -6.21 0.95
CA PHE A 107 7.48 -5.53 0.02
C PHE A 107 7.74 -4.02 -0.01
N PHE A 108 7.84 -3.39 1.15
CA PHE A 108 8.13 -1.95 1.27
C PHE A 108 9.50 -1.59 0.69
N ILE A 109 10.56 -2.32 1.03
CA ILE A 109 11.92 -2.05 0.55
C ILE A 109 11.97 -2.16 -0.98
N LEU A 110 11.42 -3.23 -1.54
CA LEU A 110 11.39 -3.46 -2.99
C LEU A 110 10.58 -2.38 -3.71
N ASN A 111 9.39 -2.03 -3.19
CA ASN A 111 8.59 -0.93 -3.73
C ASN A 111 9.40 0.38 -3.78
N ARG A 112 10.17 0.68 -2.73
CA ARG A 112 10.94 1.94 -2.65
C ARG A 112 12.19 1.93 -3.53
N CYS A 113 12.83 0.78 -3.71
CA CYS A 113 14.00 0.62 -4.57
C CYS A 113 13.64 0.48 -6.06
N SER A 114 12.43 0.01 -6.39
CA SER A 114 12.00 -0.18 -7.77
C SER A 114 11.81 1.16 -8.50
N ASP A 115 12.09 1.19 -9.80
CA ASP A 115 11.87 2.34 -10.67
C ASP A 115 10.39 2.65 -10.88
N ASN A 116 9.56 1.61 -10.98
CA ASN A 116 8.12 1.69 -11.23
C ASN A 116 7.27 1.58 -9.95
N GLY A 117 7.88 1.37 -8.78
CA GLY A 117 7.18 1.19 -7.51
C GLY A 117 6.51 -0.17 -7.34
N LEU A 118 6.78 -1.15 -8.21
CA LEU A 118 6.30 -2.52 -8.08
C LEU A 118 7.33 -3.38 -7.36
N ALA A 119 6.91 -4.17 -6.38
CA ALA A 119 7.84 -4.97 -5.59
C ALA A 119 8.40 -6.18 -6.37
N SER A 120 7.57 -6.81 -7.22
CA SER A 120 7.92 -8.06 -7.90
C SER A 120 8.50 -7.87 -9.30
N CYS A 121 8.64 -6.63 -9.78
CA CYS A 121 9.21 -6.35 -11.10
C CYS A 121 9.75 -4.92 -11.20
N GLY A 122 10.45 -4.65 -12.29
CA GLY A 122 11.11 -3.36 -12.54
C GLY A 122 12.58 -3.37 -12.11
N ASN A 123 13.30 -2.36 -12.55
CA ASN A 123 14.70 -2.22 -12.20
C ASN A 123 14.86 -1.75 -10.76
N LEU A 124 15.77 -2.37 -10.02
CA LEU A 124 16.06 -2.00 -8.65
C LEU A 124 17.25 -1.03 -8.59
N ASP A 125 17.12 -0.05 -7.73
CA ASP A 125 18.18 0.92 -7.43
C ASP A 125 18.10 1.28 -5.94
N LYS A 126 19.05 0.81 -5.16
CA LYS A 126 19.12 1.05 -3.71
C LYS A 126 19.18 2.55 -3.36
N THR A 127 19.75 3.38 -4.23
CA THR A 127 19.87 4.83 -4.00
C THR A 127 18.52 5.54 -4.02
N LYS A 128 17.49 4.94 -4.61
CA LYS A 128 16.13 5.46 -4.62
C LYS A 128 15.39 5.30 -3.29
N PHE A 129 15.93 4.51 -2.38
CA PHE A 129 15.35 4.36 -1.06
C PHE A 129 15.50 5.64 -0.23
N ASN A 130 14.41 6.36 -0.06
CA ASN A 130 14.41 7.58 0.72
C ASN A 130 14.17 7.27 2.21
N PRO A 131 15.10 7.62 3.12
CA PRO A 131 14.94 7.42 4.56
C PRO A 131 13.69 8.08 5.15
N MET A 132 13.17 9.16 4.53
CA MET A 132 11.90 9.77 4.94
C MET A 132 10.71 8.80 4.80
N ALA A 133 10.79 7.83 3.91
CA ALA A 133 9.75 6.81 3.79
C ALA A 133 9.62 5.95 5.06
N LEU A 134 10.73 5.71 5.77
CA LEU A 134 10.71 5.04 7.08
C LEU A 134 9.94 5.85 8.12
N SER A 135 10.03 7.18 8.10
CA SER A 135 9.24 8.02 9.00
C SER A 135 7.75 7.93 8.72
N HIS A 136 7.36 7.73 7.46
CA HIS A 136 5.95 7.51 7.09
C HIS A 136 5.43 6.16 7.59
N LEU A 137 6.27 5.11 7.63
CA LEU A 137 5.90 3.85 8.27
C LEU A 137 5.70 4.03 9.77
N LYS A 138 6.71 4.59 10.45
CA LYS A 138 6.73 4.76 11.91
C LYS A 138 5.53 5.56 12.42
N ASN A 139 5.15 6.59 11.68
CA ASN A 139 4.12 7.55 12.08
C ASN A 139 2.77 7.27 11.38
N PHE A 140 2.62 6.10 10.75
CA PHE A 140 1.38 5.77 10.06
C PHE A 140 0.22 5.63 11.05
N LYS A 141 -0.85 6.36 10.77
CA LYS A 141 -2.13 6.27 11.51
C LYS A 141 -3.27 6.57 10.55
N THR A 142 -4.30 5.77 10.57
CA THR A 142 -5.51 6.01 9.79
C THR A 142 -6.71 5.44 10.54
N ASN A 143 -7.86 6.11 10.43
CA ASN A 143 -9.09 5.70 11.12
C ASN A 143 -10.19 5.28 10.14
N ASN A 144 -10.07 5.65 8.86
CA ASN A 144 -11.15 5.51 7.89
C ASN A 144 -10.68 4.81 6.61
N PHE A 145 -9.70 3.91 6.72
CA PHE A 145 -9.13 3.18 5.60
C PHE A 145 -9.09 1.70 5.93
N TYR A 146 -9.80 0.90 5.14
CA TYR A 146 -10.01 -0.54 5.34
C TYR A 146 -9.57 -1.29 4.09
N PRO A 147 -8.40 -1.96 4.10
CA PRO A 147 -7.99 -2.81 2.99
C PRO A 147 -8.86 -4.05 2.93
N PHE A 148 -9.25 -4.44 1.73
CA PHE A 148 -10.08 -5.60 1.46
C PHE A 148 -9.43 -6.48 0.39
N LEU A 149 -9.33 -7.79 0.67
CA LEU A 149 -8.82 -8.75 -0.29
C LEU A 149 -9.98 -9.37 -1.07
N ASP A 150 -10.07 -9.02 -2.34
CA ASP A 150 -10.97 -9.70 -3.25
C ASP A 150 -10.38 -11.09 -3.58
N ARG A 151 -11.10 -12.15 -3.24
CA ARG A 151 -10.70 -13.50 -3.65
C ARG A 151 -11.01 -13.67 -5.13
N ASP A 152 -10.10 -14.32 -5.84
CA ASP A 152 -10.11 -14.47 -7.31
C ASP A 152 -11.38 -15.13 -7.92
N SER A 153 -12.36 -15.49 -7.09
CA SER A 153 -13.44 -16.38 -7.51
C SER A 153 -14.70 -15.68 -7.99
N ASP A 154 -14.97 -14.42 -7.62
CA ASP A 154 -16.20 -13.78 -8.11
C ASP A 154 -16.13 -12.24 -8.13
N PRO A 155 -16.10 -11.62 -9.33
CA PRO A 155 -16.33 -10.18 -9.48
C PRO A 155 -17.67 -9.72 -8.87
N ILE A 156 -18.63 -10.63 -8.71
CA ILE A 156 -19.94 -10.34 -8.12
C ILE A 156 -19.81 -10.01 -6.63
N ASP A 157 -18.97 -10.74 -5.89
CA ASP A 157 -18.77 -10.47 -4.45
C ASP A 157 -18.17 -9.08 -4.20
N ALA A 158 -17.23 -8.67 -5.03
CA ALA A 158 -16.67 -7.32 -4.99
C ALA A 158 -17.74 -6.26 -5.30
N LEU A 159 -18.59 -6.49 -6.30
CA LEU A 159 -19.71 -5.62 -6.63
C LEU A 159 -20.80 -5.59 -5.54
N VAL A 160 -21.06 -6.71 -4.86
CA VAL A 160 -22.00 -6.77 -3.74
C VAL A 160 -21.49 -5.91 -2.57
N THR A 161 -20.19 -5.99 -2.26
CA THR A 161 -19.58 -5.13 -1.24
C THR A 161 -19.64 -3.65 -1.66
N ALA A 162 -19.40 -3.36 -2.94
CA ALA A 162 -19.47 -2.00 -3.48
C ALA A 162 -20.88 -1.42 -3.46
N LYS A 163 -21.94 -2.23 -3.62
CA LYS A 163 -23.34 -1.77 -3.53
C LYS A 163 -23.74 -1.20 -2.16
N SER A 164 -22.97 -1.50 -1.12
CA SER A 164 -23.20 -0.94 0.22
C SER A 164 -22.50 0.42 0.43
N THR A 165 -21.79 0.93 -0.58
CA THR A 165 -21.04 2.18 -0.50
C THR A 165 -21.68 3.29 -1.34
N ASP A 166 -21.44 4.55 -0.94
CA ASP A 166 -22.03 5.71 -1.64
C ASP A 166 -21.37 5.97 -3.00
N TYR A 167 -20.09 5.62 -3.13
CA TYR A 167 -19.28 5.86 -4.34
C TYR A 167 -18.40 4.66 -4.65
N ILE A 168 -18.14 4.45 -5.94
CA ILE A 168 -17.21 3.46 -6.48
C ILE A 168 -16.13 4.20 -7.29
N LEU A 169 -14.85 3.87 -7.03
CA LEU A 169 -13.66 4.32 -7.76
C LEU A 169 -12.94 3.17 -8.42
#